data_3c880a3d0e8cb0c377a472039400a8f0
#
_entry.id   3c880a3d0e8cb0c377a472039400a8f0
#
_cell.length_a   1.000
_cell.length_b   1.000
_cell.length_c   1.000
_cell.angle_alpha   90.00
_cell.angle_beta   90.00
_cell.angle_gamma   90.00
#
_symmetry.space_group_name_H-M   'P 1'
#
loop_
_entity.id
_entity.type
_entity.pdbx_description
1 polymer ?
#
loop_
_entity_poly.entity_id
_entity_poly.type
_entity_poly.pdbx_seq_one_letter_code
_entity_poly.pdbx_strand_id
1 'polypeptide(L)'
;IQSTEGGEGLDGLMRAKSFALSGIVNGLDYNVFDPKKDPAIAKKLTGDVSSYKKANKQALQKETGLEEDTDKFLLGMVSRLTDQKGFDLVDYMMDEILGDERIQIVVLGTGEQRYEDMFRYFAQKYPGRVSANICYSEEFAHRIYAGCDAFLMPSLFEPCGLSQLMSMRYGTVPMVRETGGLKDTVEAYNEFEHTGTGFSFHNYNAHEMLYMIRYACKIYFGYPEEWEGIIHRGMAMDYSWAASASKYAEIYEGLYARSEKDRAQELEWQKELEEREQKRLEAELRVKLMLEAEAAEREAELQRMEAAAKEAEAKKKETVKPKAKPAAKTKTNNKKK
;
A
#
# COMPACT_ATOMS: atom_id res chain seq x y z
N ILE A 1 -8.19 6.74 -4.39
CA ILE A 1 -9.06 5.58 -4.15
C ILE A 1 -10.50 5.77 -4.62
N GLN A 2 -10.91 6.99 -5.00
CA GLN A 2 -12.25 7.28 -5.54
C GLN A 2 -12.32 7.20 -7.08
N SER A 3 -11.21 6.89 -7.75
CA SER A 3 -11.12 6.66 -9.19
C SER A 3 -10.89 5.18 -9.49
N THR A 4 -11.22 4.77 -10.71
CA THR A 4 -10.98 3.39 -11.17
C THR A 4 -9.50 3.02 -11.18
N GLU A 5 -8.61 3.98 -11.40
CA GLU A 5 -7.16 3.78 -11.44
C GLU A 5 -6.54 3.51 -10.06
N GLY A 6 -7.06 4.13 -9.01
CA GLY A 6 -6.52 4.01 -7.65
C GLY A 6 -7.42 3.27 -6.66
N GLY A 7 -8.60 2.83 -7.10
CA GLY A 7 -9.62 2.23 -6.23
C GLY A 7 -9.59 0.71 -6.12
N GLU A 8 -8.80 0.03 -6.96
CA GLU A 8 -8.66 -1.45 -6.95
C GLU A 8 -10.01 -2.18 -6.91
N GLY A 9 -11.02 -1.65 -7.65
CA GLY A 9 -12.39 -2.16 -7.68
C GLY A 9 -13.28 -1.70 -6.50
N LEU A 10 -12.79 -0.91 -5.56
CA LEU A 10 -13.54 -0.34 -4.44
C LEU A 10 -13.94 1.12 -4.65
N ASP A 11 -13.59 1.71 -5.79
CA ASP A 11 -13.82 3.13 -6.10
C ASP A 11 -15.30 3.53 -5.98
N GLY A 12 -16.23 2.67 -6.40
CA GLY A 12 -17.67 2.89 -6.25
C GLY A 12 -18.10 2.99 -4.80
N LEU A 13 -17.59 2.12 -3.93
CA LEU A 13 -17.86 2.16 -2.49
C LEU A 13 -17.27 3.42 -1.85
N MET A 14 -16.03 3.77 -2.22
CA MET A 14 -15.34 4.95 -1.68
C MET A 14 -16.04 6.24 -2.11
N ARG A 15 -16.56 6.33 -3.34
CA ARG A 15 -17.41 7.45 -3.77
C ARG A 15 -18.71 7.52 -2.98
N ALA A 16 -19.39 6.38 -2.79
CA ALA A 16 -20.64 6.34 -2.02
C ALA A 16 -20.45 6.71 -0.55
N LYS A 17 -19.26 6.50 0.01
CA LYS A 17 -18.90 6.83 1.42
C LYS A 17 -18.05 8.09 1.53
N SER A 18 -17.97 8.92 0.50
CA SER A 18 -17.13 10.13 0.47
C SER A 18 -17.35 11.07 1.64
N PHE A 19 -18.60 11.17 2.14
CA PHE A 19 -18.98 12.00 3.30
C PHE A 19 -18.34 11.51 4.63
N ALA A 20 -17.90 10.27 4.72
CA ALA A 20 -17.27 9.67 5.89
C ALA A 20 -15.80 9.34 5.66
N LEU A 21 -15.25 9.72 4.50
CA LEU A 21 -13.87 9.43 4.13
C LEU A 21 -12.97 10.59 4.53
N SER A 22 -11.94 10.29 5.32
CA SER A 22 -10.89 11.22 5.69
C SER A 22 -9.51 10.65 5.36
N GLY A 23 -8.58 11.50 4.92
CA GLY A 23 -7.19 11.14 4.68
C GLY A 23 -6.26 11.84 5.67
N ILE A 24 -5.36 11.09 6.30
CA ILE A 24 -4.33 11.64 7.18
C ILE A 24 -2.98 11.16 6.67
N VAL A 25 -2.12 12.12 6.34
CA VAL A 25 -0.74 11.84 5.94
C VAL A 25 0.04 11.33 7.16
N ASN A 26 0.89 10.32 6.95
CA ASN A 26 1.76 9.80 8.01
C ASN A 26 2.73 10.89 8.52
N GLY A 27 3.06 10.81 9.80
CA GLY A 27 4.08 11.67 10.38
C GLY A 27 5.50 11.11 10.18
N LEU A 28 6.49 11.96 10.43
CA LEU A 28 7.89 11.59 10.59
C LEU A 28 8.26 11.51 12.08
N ASP A 29 9.14 10.57 12.41
CA ASP A 29 9.79 10.57 13.73
C ASP A 29 10.93 11.60 13.75
N TYR A 30 10.68 12.74 14.38
CA TYR A 30 11.66 13.80 14.52
C TYR A 30 12.79 13.48 15.53
N ASN A 31 12.77 12.32 16.19
CA ASN A 31 13.94 11.85 16.93
C ASN A 31 14.96 11.18 15.98
N VAL A 32 14.47 10.55 14.91
CA VAL A 32 15.29 9.91 13.89
C VAL A 32 15.67 10.92 12.79
N PHE A 33 14.68 11.65 12.26
CA PHE A 33 14.89 12.62 11.17
C PHE A 33 15.05 14.04 11.71
N ASP A 34 16.20 14.32 12.37
CA ASP A 34 16.55 15.64 12.88
C ASP A 34 17.94 16.08 12.38
N PRO A 35 18.04 16.98 11.39
CA PRO A 35 19.30 17.44 10.84
C PRO A 35 20.22 18.12 11.88
N LYS A 36 19.67 18.51 13.06
CA LYS A 36 20.46 19.09 14.15
C LYS A 36 21.21 18.05 14.98
N LYS A 37 20.75 16.79 14.97
CA LYS A 37 21.29 15.72 15.85
C LYS A 37 21.75 14.48 15.09
N ASP A 38 21.33 14.31 13.86
CA ASP A 38 21.57 13.13 13.04
C ASP A 38 23.07 12.77 12.98
N PRO A 39 23.47 11.58 13.44
CA PRO A 39 24.85 11.14 13.40
C PRO A 39 25.31 10.69 12.00
N ALA A 40 24.39 10.41 11.07
CA ALA A 40 24.70 9.88 9.75
C ALA A 40 25.23 10.93 8.78
N ILE A 41 24.96 12.22 9.02
CA ILE A 41 25.31 13.31 8.12
C ILE A 41 26.67 13.96 8.47
N ALA A 42 27.36 14.46 7.46
CA ALA A 42 28.71 15.02 7.62
C ALA A 42 28.75 16.31 8.47
N LYS A 43 27.77 17.18 8.30
CA LYS A 43 27.62 18.41 9.08
C LYS A 43 26.19 18.53 9.59
N LYS A 44 26.06 18.74 10.91
CA LYS A 44 24.77 19.00 11.55
C LYS A 44 24.30 20.44 11.30
N LEU A 45 22.99 20.63 11.26
CA LEU A 45 22.39 21.96 11.12
C LEU A 45 22.48 22.71 12.46
N THR A 46 23.43 23.63 12.57
CA THR A 46 23.67 24.43 13.78
C THR A 46 23.53 25.94 13.56
N GLY A 47 22.80 26.36 12.52
CA GLY A 47 22.58 27.76 12.18
C GLY A 47 22.31 27.94 10.70
N ASP A 48 23.31 28.42 9.95
CA ASP A 48 23.19 28.70 8.52
C ASP A 48 22.94 27.46 7.67
N VAL A 49 21.80 27.45 6.97
CA VAL A 49 21.35 26.35 6.11
C VAL A 49 22.23 26.19 4.88
N SER A 50 22.73 27.31 4.31
CA SER A 50 23.57 27.28 3.13
C SER A 50 24.89 26.56 3.41
N SER A 51 25.57 26.90 4.50
CA SER A 51 26.80 26.23 4.95
C SER A 51 26.59 24.76 5.31
N TYR A 52 25.41 24.43 5.90
CA TYR A 52 25.03 23.07 6.20
C TYR A 52 24.84 22.24 4.90
N LYS A 53 24.10 22.76 3.93
CA LYS A 53 23.87 22.11 2.64
C LYS A 53 25.17 21.90 1.87
N LYS A 54 25.99 22.94 1.76
CA LYS A 54 27.27 22.90 1.03
C LYS A 54 28.22 21.82 1.58
N ALA A 55 28.35 21.72 2.90
CA ALA A 55 29.25 20.74 3.51
C ALA A 55 28.74 19.28 3.33
N ASN A 56 27.44 19.04 3.46
CA ASN A 56 26.87 17.72 3.24
C ASN A 56 26.90 17.32 1.76
N LYS A 57 26.68 18.25 0.84
CA LYS A 57 26.79 18.03 -0.60
C LYS A 57 28.21 17.61 -0.99
N GLN A 58 29.22 18.35 -0.54
CA GLN A 58 30.62 18.02 -0.80
C GLN A 58 31.00 16.64 -0.26
N ALA A 59 30.55 16.31 0.96
CA ALA A 59 30.79 15.00 1.54
C ALA A 59 30.10 13.87 0.73
N LEU A 60 28.87 14.10 0.27
CA LEU A 60 28.12 13.16 -0.55
C LEU A 60 28.76 12.96 -1.92
N GLN A 61 29.17 14.03 -2.60
CA GLN A 61 29.87 13.94 -3.89
C GLN A 61 31.15 13.10 -3.76
N LYS A 62 31.95 13.36 -2.73
CA LYS A 62 33.18 12.61 -2.47
C LYS A 62 32.91 11.12 -2.19
N GLU A 63 31.92 10.82 -1.34
CA GLU A 63 31.57 9.45 -0.99
C GLU A 63 31.09 8.66 -2.19
N THR A 64 30.33 9.30 -3.09
CA THR A 64 29.68 8.66 -4.24
C THR A 64 30.51 8.67 -5.52
N GLY A 65 31.72 9.25 -5.49
CA GLY A 65 32.61 9.37 -6.65
C GLY A 65 32.09 10.36 -7.70
N LEU A 66 31.18 11.25 -7.33
CA LEU A 66 30.79 12.38 -8.17
C LEU A 66 31.90 13.43 -8.17
N GLU A 67 31.93 14.27 -9.22
CA GLU A 67 32.82 15.43 -9.26
C GLU A 67 32.52 16.36 -8.08
N GLU A 68 33.54 16.65 -7.29
CA GLU A 68 33.43 17.52 -6.13
C GLU A 68 33.30 19.00 -6.53
N ASP A 69 32.05 19.37 -6.90
CA ASP A 69 31.68 20.72 -7.30
C ASP A 69 30.35 21.11 -6.65
N THR A 70 30.42 21.96 -5.64
CA THR A 70 29.23 22.39 -4.91
C THR A 70 28.32 23.35 -5.69
N ASP A 71 28.78 23.88 -6.81
CA ASP A 71 27.99 24.76 -7.66
C ASP A 71 27.11 23.99 -8.66
N LYS A 72 27.35 22.68 -8.84
CA LYS A 72 26.47 21.80 -9.62
C LYS A 72 25.16 21.54 -8.89
N PHE A 73 24.10 21.31 -9.64
CA PHE A 73 22.79 20.91 -9.11
C PHE A 73 22.76 19.40 -8.86
N LEU A 74 22.68 18.98 -7.60
CA LEU A 74 22.67 17.57 -7.20
C LEU A 74 21.25 17.09 -6.95
N LEU A 75 20.78 16.19 -7.82
CA LEU A 75 19.44 15.57 -7.77
C LEU A 75 19.52 14.19 -7.11
N GLY A 76 18.75 13.96 -6.04
CA GLY A 76 18.69 12.72 -5.30
C GLY A 76 17.44 11.91 -5.60
N MET A 77 17.55 10.58 -5.59
CA MET A 77 16.43 9.63 -5.63
C MET A 77 16.71 8.48 -4.66
N VAL A 78 15.77 8.23 -3.75
CA VAL A 78 15.84 7.12 -2.77
C VAL A 78 14.51 6.39 -2.76
N SER A 79 14.46 5.17 -3.30
CA SER A 79 13.24 4.37 -3.26
C SER A 79 13.48 2.92 -3.71
N ARG A 80 12.44 2.10 -3.65
CA ARG A 80 12.40 0.84 -4.39
C ARG A 80 12.39 1.13 -5.90
N LEU A 81 13.22 0.45 -6.67
CA LEU A 81 13.34 0.65 -8.11
C LEU A 81 12.25 -0.16 -8.84
N THR A 82 11.05 0.40 -8.93
CA THR A 82 9.85 -0.25 -9.51
C THR A 82 9.10 0.71 -10.43
N ASP A 83 8.24 0.18 -11.29
CA ASP A 83 7.35 0.97 -12.18
C ASP A 83 6.55 2.03 -11.42
N GLN A 84 6.05 1.67 -10.25
CA GLN A 84 5.29 2.59 -9.39
C GLN A 84 6.02 3.91 -9.15
N LYS A 85 7.35 3.89 -9.12
CA LYS A 85 8.18 5.05 -8.79
C LYS A 85 8.53 5.94 -9.98
N GLY A 86 8.08 5.59 -11.18
CA GLY A 86 8.20 6.43 -12.38
C GLY A 86 9.60 6.47 -12.97
N PHE A 87 10.39 5.41 -12.79
CA PHE A 87 11.73 5.33 -13.34
C PHE A 87 11.77 5.15 -14.85
N ASP A 88 10.67 4.73 -15.47
CA ASP A 88 10.48 4.74 -16.92
C ASP A 88 10.51 6.16 -17.49
N LEU A 89 9.93 7.16 -16.80
CA LEU A 89 10.04 8.56 -17.19
C LEU A 89 11.49 9.07 -17.07
N VAL A 90 12.19 8.64 -16.02
CA VAL A 90 13.59 8.99 -15.78
C VAL A 90 14.49 8.36 -16.85
N ASP A 91 14.31 7.07 -17.16
CA ASP A 91 15.04 6.36 -18.21
C ASP A 91 14.92 7.09 -19.56
N TYR A 92 13.69 7.40 -19.92
CA TYR A 92 13.39 8.07 -21.19
C TYR A 92 14.05 9.46 -21.34
N MET A 93 14.23 10.19 -20.21
CA MET A 93 14.75 11.57 -20.23
C MET A 93 16.17 11.71 -19.64
N MET A 94 16.83 10.65 -19.26
CA MET A 94 18.12 10.74 -18.57
C MET A 94 19.17 11.47 -19.38
N ASP A 95 19.29 11.19 -20.67
CA ASP A 95 20.25 11.87 -21.55
C ASP A 95 19.92 13.35 -21.72
N GLU A 96 18.64 13.70 -21.78
CA GLU A 96 18.18 15.08 -21.87
C GLU A 96 18.39 15.87 -20.57
N ILE A 97 18.25 15.24 -19.42
CA ILE A 97 18.54 15.82 -18.11
C ILE A 97 20.06 16.07 -18.01
N LEU A 98 20.87 15.08 -18.36
CA LEU A 98 22.31 15.14 -18.33
C LEU A 98 22.93 15.91 -19.51
N GLY A 99 22.13 16.40 -20.44
CA GLY A 99 22.53 17.38 -21.43
C GLY A 99 22.99 18.72 -20.83
N ASP A 100 22.50 19.06 -19.62
CA ASP A 100 23.07 20.14 -18.80
C ASP A 100 24.21 19.59 -17.93
N GLU A 101 25.44 20.01 -18.24
CA GLU A 101 26.65 19.54 -17.55
C GLU A 101 26.72 19.94 -16.07
N ARG A 102 25.86 20.86 -15.64
CA ARG A 102 25.78 21.31 -14.25
C ARG A 102 24.95 20.39 -13.37
N ILE A 103 24.27 19.38 -13.95
CA ILE A 103 23.43 18.43 -13.18
C ILE A 103 24.21 17.18 -12.82
N GLN A 104 24.11 16.79 -11.56
CA GLN A 104 24.55 15.50 -11.04
C GLN A 104 23.37 14.74 -10.45
N ILE A 105 23.45 13.41 -10.48
CA ILE A 105 22.39 12.54 -9.99
C ILE A 105 22.97 11.49 -9.06
N VAL A 106 22.33 11.31 -7.90
CA VAL A 106 22.61 10.18 -6.98
C VAL A 106 21.35 9.38 -6.74
N VAL A 107 21.47 8.06 -6.92
CA VAL A 107 20.37 7.11 -6.75
C VAL A 107 20.73 6.10 -5.68
N LEU A 108 19.79 5.81 -4.77
CA LEU A 108 19.87 4.75 -3.79
C LEU A 108 18.59 3.90 -3.84
N GLY A 109 18.75 2.61 -4.03
CA GLY A 109 17.63 1.68 -3.98
C GLY A 109 17.93 0.33 -4.63
N THR A 110 17.01 -0.60 -4.45
CA THR A 110 16.99 -1.92 -5.10
C THR A 110 15.59 -2.21 -5.61
N GLY A 111 15.46 -3.09 -6.60
CA GLY A 111 14.15 -3.45 -7.12
C GLY A 111 14.18 -4.29 -8.38
N GLU A 112 13.52 -3.84 -9.42
CA GLU A 112 13.49 -4.52 -10.70
C GLU A 112 14.84 -4.40 -11.41
N GLN A 113 15.36 -5.54 -11.88
CA GLN A 113 16.67 -5.64 -12.51
C GLN A 113 16.87 -4.63 -13.64
N ARG A 114 15.83 -4.36 -14.45
CA ARG A 114 15.91 -3.38 -15.55
C ARG A 114 16.27 -1.97 -15.07
N TYR A 115 15.74 -1.53 -13.94
CA TYR A 115 16.05 -0.20 -13.39
C TYR A 115 17.41 -0.17 -12.69
N GLU A 116 17.79 -1.27 -12.04
CA GLU A 116 19.14 -1.39 -11.50
C GLU A 116 20.20 -1.33 -12.61
N ASP A 117 19.98 -2.04 -13.71
CA ASP A 117 20.89 -2.06 -14.86
C ASP A 117 20.88 -0.71 -15.60
N MET A 118 19.74 -0.07 -15.74
CA MET A 118 19.60 1.27 -16.28
C MET A 118 20.49 2.27 -15.51
N PHE A 119 20.38 2.32 -14.18
CA PHE A 119 21.20 3.26 -13.40
C PHE A 119 22.68 2.91 -13.42
N ARG A 120 23.05 1.64 -13.42
CA ARG A 120 24.45 1.21 -13.62
C ARG A 120 24.99 1.65 -14.99
N TYR A 121 24.18 1.53 -16.04
CA TYR A 121 24.51 1.99 -17.39
C TYR A 121 24.76 3.50 -17.41
N PHE A 122 23.87 4.30 -16.83
CA PHE A 122 24.04 5.76 -16.81
C PHE A 122 25.20 6.20 -15.93
N ALA A 123 25.50 5.51 -14.84
CA ALA A 123 26.70 5.77 -14.04
C ALA A 123 27.99 5.51 -14.82
N GLN A 124 28.01 4.49 -15.69
CA GLN A 124 29.15 4.23 -16.58
C GLN A 124 29.23 5.23 -17.75
N LYS A 125 28.09 5.64 -18.30
CA LYS A 125 28.01 6.59 -19.42
C LYS A 125 28.39 8.02 -19.00
N TYR A 126 28.07 8.41 -17.77
CA TYR A 126 28.31 9.74 -17.22
C TYR A 126 29.13 9.68 -15.92
N PRO A 127 30.41 9.25 -16.02
CA PRO A 127 31.27 9.13 -14.83
C PRO A 127 31.46 10.49 -14.16
N GLY A 128 31.43 10.51 -12.82
CA GLY A 128 31.52 11.74 -12.03
C GLY A 128 30.24 12.59 -12.02
N ARG A 129 29.20 12.19 -12.77
CA ARG A 129 27.92 12.91 -12.83
C ARG A 129 26.72 12.07 -12.38
N VAL A 130 26.77 10.76 -12.53
CA VAL A 130 25.74 9.83 -12.05
C VAL A 130 26.37 8.83 -11.09
N SER A 131 25.77 8.68 -9.91
CA SER A 131 26.13 7.64 -8.95
C SER A 131 24.93 6.73 -8.69
N ALA A 132 25.10 5.44 -9.01
CA ALA A 132 24.09 4.39 -8.83
C ALA A 132 24.48 3.52 -7.63
N ASN A 133 23.76 3.67 -6.52
CA ASN A 133 23.97 2.91 -5.30
C ASN A 133 22.87 1.87 -5.15
N ILE A 134 23.12 0.69 -5.72
CA ILE A 134 22.14 -0.40 -5.78
C ILE A 134 22.23 -1.23 -4.49
N CYS A 135 21.69 -0.68 -3.43
CA CYS A 135 21.62 -1.30 -2.11
C CYS A 135 20.50 -0.67 -1.27
N TYR A 136 20.21 -1.29 -0.13
CA TYR A 136 19.41 -0.67 0.93
C TYR A 136 20.35 -0.14 2.02
N SER A 137 20.23 1.13 2.33
CA SER A 137 20.97 1.77 3.42
C SER A 137 20.20 2.98 3.93
N GLU A 138 19.68 2.89 5.15
CA GLU A 138 18.97 3.99 5.80
C GLU A 138 19.95 5.15 6.10
N GLU A 139 21.12 4.83 6.62
CA GLU A 139 22.16 5.81 6.93
C GLU A 139 22.59 6.58 5.67
N PHE A 140 22.73 5.91 4.53
CA PHE A 140 23.08 6.57 3.28
C PHE A 140 21.92 7.42 2.74
N ALA A 141 20.66 7.00 2.96
CA ALA A 141 19.50 7.82 2.60
C ALA A 141 19.50 9.17 3.34
N HIS A 142 19.86 9.20 4.64
CA HIS A 142 20.00 10.44 5.41
C HIS A 142 21.06 11.38 4.80
N ARG A 143 22.19 10.82 4.33
CA ARG A 143 23.23 11.61 3.64
C ARG A 143 22.73 12.19 2.32
N ILE A 144 21.92 11.45 1.57
CA ILE A 144 21.28 11.94 0.35
C ILE A 144 20.29 13.07 0.66
N TYR A 145 19.42 12.90 1.67
CA TYR A 145 18.50 13.97 2.08
C TYR A 145 19.23 15.21 2.55
N ALA A 146 20.38 15.09 3.21
CA ALA A 146 21.14 16.23 3.66
C ALA A 146 21.97 16.89 2.54
N GLY A 147 22.53 16.09 1.62
CA GLY A 147 23.50 16.53 0.64
C GLY A 147 22.93 16.98 -0.71
N CYS A 148 21.78 16.48 -1.14
CA CYS A 148 21.19 16.87 -2.42
C CYS A 148 20.58 18.27 -2.38
N ASP A 149 20.53 18.96 -3.52
CA ASP A 149 19.78 20.21 -3.67
C ASP A 149 18.29 19.94 -3.88
N ALA A 150 17.97 18.94 -4.70
CA ALA A 150 16.61 18.53 -4.96
C ALA A 150 16.42 17.01 -4.85
N PHE A 151 15.18 16.59 -4.66
CA PHE A 151 14.79 15.19 -4.50
C PHE A 151 13.62 14.82 -5.43
N LEU A 152 13.86 13.93 -6.39
CA LEU A 152 12.91 13.60 -7.44
C LEU A 152 12.05 12.39 -7.09
N MET A 153 10.72 12.56 -7.18
CA MET A 153 9.71 11.51 -7.00
C MET A 153 8.63 11.56 -8.11
N PRO A 154 8.91 11.01 -9.30
CA PRO A 154 7.99 11.05 -10.44
C PRO A 154 6.94 9.93 -10.39
N SER A 155 6.50 9.53 -9.22
CA SER A 155 5.70 8.34 -8.95
C SER A 155 4.39 8.29 -9.77
N LEU A 156 4.06 7.11 -10.31
CA LEU A 156 2.78 6.85 -10.97
C LEU A 156 1.62 6.97 -9.97
N PHE A 157 1.82 6.45 -8.78
CA PHE A 157 0.93 6.68 -7.63
C PHE A 157 1.73 6.63 -6.32
N GLU A 158 1.33 7.45 -5.35
CA GLU A 158 2.00 7.51 -4.04
C GLU A 158 0.95 7.83 -2.96
N PRO A 159 0.49 6.83 -2.18
CA PRO A 159 -0.57 7.05 -1.19
C PRO A 159 -0.24 8.11 -0.14
N CYS A 160 1.00 8.11 0.35
CA CYS A 160 1.50 9.10 1.30
C CYS A 160 2.82 9.71 0.82
N GLY A 161 3.83 8.87 0.57
CA GLY A 161 5.22 9.30 0.44
C GLY A 161 5.78 9.75 1.80
N LEU A 162 7.01 9.36 2.08
CA LEU A 162 7.75 9.84 3.25
C LEU A 162 9.03 10.56 2.83
N SER A 163 9.63 10.15 1.71
CA SER A 163 10.91 10.68 1.26
C SER A 163 10.87 12.17 0.94
N GLN A 164 9.74 12.70 0.42
CA GLN A 164 9.57 14.15 0.22
C GLN A 164 9.51 14.90 1.56
N LEU A 165 8.90 14.30 2.60
CA LEU A 165 8.85 14.91 3.94
C LEU A 165 10.23 14.91 4.57
N MET A 166 10.96 13.79 4.44
CA MET A 166 12.35 13.68 4.89
C MET A 166 13.25 14.68 4.15
N SER A 167 13.13 14.78 2.83
CA SER A 167 13.92 15.72 2.03
C SER A 167 13.68 17.17 2.45
N MET A 168 12.43 17.60 2.62
CA MET A 168 12.10 18.94 3.13
C MET A 168 12.69 19.18 4.52
N ARG A 169 12.59 18.19 5.41
CA ARG A 169 13.13 18.28 6.77
C ARG A 169 14.64 18.53 6.80
N TYR A 170 15.38 18.00 5.80
CA TYR A 170 16.82 18.16 5.64
C TYR A 170 17.20 19.31 4.70
N GLY A 171 16.26 20.12 4.27
CA GLY A 171 16.49 21.26 3.38
C GLY A 171 16.79 20.88 1.93
N THR A 172 16.32 19.71 1.48
CA THR A 172 16.38 19.28 0.10
C THR A 172 15.01 19.47 -0.54
N VAL A 173 14.97 20.19 -1.66
CA VAL A 173 13.71 20.62 -2.30
C VAL A 173 13.05 19.46 -3.05
N PRO A 174 11.83 19.05 -2.69
CA PRO A 174 11.14 17.98 -3.39
C PRO A 174 10.68 18.41 -4.78
N MET A 175 10.82 17.49 -5.73
CA MET A 175 10.37 17.60 -7.11
C MET A 175 9.46 16.40 -7.39
N VAL A 176 8.15 16.59 -7.47
CA VAL A 176 7.20 15.49 -7.39
C VAL A 176 6.17 15.50 -8.52
N ARG A 177 5.61 14.34 -8.83
CA ARG A 177 4.36 14.29 -9.58
C ARG A 177 3.18 14.53 -8.63
N GLU A 178 2.17 15.27 -9.08
CA GLU A 178 0.95 15.57 -8.31
C GLU A 178 0.04 14.34 -8.20
N THR A 179 0.37 13.45 -7.26
CA THR A 179 -0.43 12.26 -6.98
C THR A 179 -0.47 11.95 -5.48
N GLY A 180 -1.64 11.60 -4.95
CA GLY A 180 -1.84 11.21 -3.56
C GLY A 180 -1.15 12.13 -2.56
N GLY A 181 -0.42 11.56 -1.62
CA GLY A 181 0.26 12.33 -0.57
C GLY A 181 1.36 13.27 -1.06
N LEU A 182 1.92 13.07 -2.26
CA LEU A 182 2.86 14.02 -2.85
C LEU A 182 2.17 15.34 -3.16
N LYS A 183 0.97 15.29 -3.76
CA LYS A 183 0.15 16.47 -4.01
C LYS A 183 -0.32 17.16 -2.73
N ASP A 184 -0.59 16.37 -1.69
CA ASP A 184 -1.10 16.90 -0.40
C ASP A 184 0.00 17.57 0.43
N THR A 185 1.28 17.28 0.17
CA THR A 185 2.39 17.70 1.03
C THR A 185 3.40 18.62 0.35
N VAL A 186 3.42 18.69 -0.97
CA VAL A 186 4.34 19.56 -1.73
C VAL A 186 3.53 20.60 -2.48
N GLU A 187 3.66 21.84 -2.03
CA GLU A 187 3.11 23.00 -2.73
C GLU A 187 4.08 23.44 -3.84
N ALA A 188 3.57 23.54 -5.07
CA ALA A 188 4.38 23.98 -6.21
C ALA A 188 4.85 25.43 -6.02
N TYR A 189 6.12 25.68 -6.33
CA TYR A 189 6.69 27.02 -6.28
C TYR A 189 5.98 27.97 -7.26
N ASN A 190 5.56 29.11 -6.74
CA ASN A 190 4.94 30.20 -7.49
C ASN A 190 5.88 31.41 -7.50
N GLU A 191 6.47 31.71 -8.67
CA GLU A 191 7.43 32.80 -8.84
C GLU A 191 6.82 34.21 -8.69
N PHE A 192 5.49 34.34 -8.76
CA PHE A 192 4.80 35.63 -8.62
C PHE A 192 4.43 35.95 -7.17
N GLU A 193 4.11 34.92 -6.40
CA GLU A 193 3.69 35.05 -4.99
C GLU A 193 4.83 34.73 -4.03
N HIS A 194 5.94 34.18 -4.53
CA HIS A 194 7.09 33.72 -3.77
C HIS A 194 6.70 32.67 -2.70
N THR A 195 5.74 31.79 -3.05
CA THR A 195 5.23 30.70 -2.20
C THR A 195 5.70 29.33 -2.70
N GLY A 196 5.31 28.26 -2.00
CA GLY A 196 5.61 26.89 -2.37
C GLY A 196 6.81 26.29 -1.62
N THR A 197 6.80 24.96 -1.50
CA THR A 197 7.78 24.15 -0.76
C THR A 197 8.59 23.23 -1.65
N GLY A 198 8.29 23.20 -2.96
CA GLY A 198 8.95 22.34 -3.94
C GLY A 198 8.48 22.61 -5.35
N PHE A 199 8.70 21.66 -6.24
CA PHE A 199 8.24 21.73 -7.63
C PHE A 199 7.35 20.53 -7.95
N SER A 200 6.36 20.72 -8.83
CA SER A 200 5.48 19.63 -9.23
C SER A 200 5.17 19.63 -10.72
N PHE A 201 4.77 18.46 -11.24
CA PHE A 201 4.19 18.30 -12.56
C PHE A 201 2.93 17.42 -12.47
N HIS A 202 2.00 17.60 -13.38
CA HIS A 202 0.66 17.02 -13.24
C HIS A 202 0.52 15.64 -13.91
N ASN A 203 0.73 15.58 -15.23
CA ASN A 203 0.51 14.34 -15.96
C ASN A 203 1.67 13.37 -15.78
N TYR A 204 1.40 12.06 -15.85
CA TYR A 204 2.46 11.05 -15.90
C TYR A 204 3.14 11.10 -17.27
N ASN A 205 4.02 12.09 -17.44
CA ASN A 205 4.64 12.45 -18.70
C ASN A 205 6.10 12.88 -18.51
N ALA A 206 7.00 12.25 -19.26
CA ALA A 206 8.43 12.47 -19.14
C ALA A 206 8.87 13.89 -19.55
N HIS A 207 8.19 14.52 -20.53
CA HIS A 207 8.50 15.89 -20.93
C HIS A 207 8.06 16.92 -19.88
N GLU A 208 6.92 16.70 -19.21
CA GLU A 208 6.50 17.57 -18.10
C GLU A 208 7.50 17.46 -16.94
N MET A 209 7.95 16.24 -16.61
CA MET A 209 9.01 16.02 -15.61
C MET A 209 10.29 16.77 -16.00
N LEU A 210 10.74 16.64 -17.25
CA LEU A 210 11.94 17.35 -17.73
C LEU A 210 11.77 18.87 -17.64
N TYR A 211 10.60 19.39 -18.05
CA TYR A 211 10.31 20.81 -17.96
C TYR A 211 10.38 21.32 -16.52
N MET A 212 9.79 20.58 -15.58
CA MET A 212 9.86 20.89 -14.14
C MET A 212 11.31 20.89 -13.65
N ILE A 213 12.13 19.89 -14.02
CA ILE A 213 13.56 19.85 -13.66
C ILE A 213 14.30 21.08 -14.18
N ARG A 214 14.11 21.43 -15.46
CA ARG A 214 14.73 22.62 -16.08
C ARG A 214 14.29 23.92 -15.41
N TYR A 215 13.01 24.00 -15.02
CA TYR A 215 12.50 25.16 -14.29
C TYR A 215 13.13 25.26 -12.89
N ALA A 216 13.23 24.18 -12.15
CA ALA A 216 13.90 24.15 -10.88
C ALA A 216 15.40 24.55 -11.00
N CYS A 217 16.12 24.04 -12.02
CA CYS A 217 17.48 24.46 -12.32
C CYS A 217 17.58 25.94 -12.63
N LYS A 218 16.62 26.52 -13.39
CA LYS A 218 16.56 27.98 -13.66
C LYS A 218 16.48 28.77 -12.34
N ILE A 219 15.64 28.33 -11.40
CA ILE A 219 15.52 29.00 -10.10
C ILE A 219 16.78 28.81 -9.26
N TYR A 220 17.31 27.60 -9.18
CA TYR A 220 18.53 27.29 -8.43
C TYR A 220 19.73 28.14 -8.85
N PHE A 221 20.02 28.23 -10.17
CA PHE A 221 21.17 28.96 -10.70
C PHE A 221 20.95 30.45 -10.83
N GLY A 222 19.71 30.86 -11.14
CA GLY A 222 19.41 32.27 -11.48
C GLY A 222 18.86 33.08 -10.31
N TYR A 223 18.29 32.42 -9.30
CA TYR A 223 17.57 33.09 -8.22
C TYR A 223 17.87 32.42 -6.86
N PRO A 224 19.11 32.48 -6.36
CA PRO A 224 19.54 31.75 -5.16
C PRO A 224 18.73 32.12 -3.91
N GLU A 225 18.30 33.38 -3.78
CA GLU A 225 17.47 33.82 -2.66
C GLU A 225 16.08 33.14 -2.66
N GLU A 226 15.49 32.97 -3.85
CA GLU A 226 14.23 32.24 -4.01
C GLU A 226 14.39 30.76 -3.65
N TRP A 227 15.48 30.15 -4.12
CA TRP A 227 15.79 28.76 -3.78
C TRP A 227 15.94 28.56 -2.28
N GLU A 228 16.66 29.45 -1.60
CA GLU A 228 16.79 29.43 -0.15
C GLU A 228 15.42 29.64 0.54
N GLY A 229 14.58 30.52 0.00
CA GLY A 229 13.20 30.72 0.46
C GLY A 229 12.38 29.45 0.39
N ILE A 230 12.47 28.67 -0.70
CA ILE A 230 11.79 27.36 -0.86
C ILE A 230 12.28 26.37 0.21
N ILE A 231 13.61 26.30 0.43
CA ILE A 231 14.20 25.45 1.47
C ILE A 231 13.62 25.80 2.85
N HIS A 232 13.63 27.07 3.21
CA HIS A 232 13.14 27.52 4.52
C HIS A 232 11.66 27.23 4.73
N ARG A 233 10.83 27.45 3.71
CA ARG A 233 9.39 27.10 3.79
C ARG A 233 9.18 25.61 3.95
N GLY A 234 9.89 24.78 3.20
CA GLY A 234 9.82 23.30 3.33
C GLY A 234 10.27 22.82 4.71
N MET A 235 11.36 23.37 5.23
CA MET A 235 11.87 23.01 6.58
C MET A 235 10.97 23.49 7.73
N ALA A 236 10.16 24.52 7.51
CA ALA A 236 9.22 25.05 8.49
C ALA A 236 7.92 24.24 8.60
N MET A 237 7.64 23.35 7.63
CA MET A 237 6.45 22.50 7.67
C MET A 237 6.53 21.51 8.83
N ASP A 238 5.41 21.34 9.53
CA ASP A 238 5.31 20.32 10.59
C ASP A 238 4.63 19.05 10.06
N TYR A 239 5.47 18.07 9.77
CA TYR A 239 5.06 16.70 9.43
C TYR A 239 5.43 15.71 10.54
N SER A 240 5.44 16.13 11.81
CA SER A 240 5.68 15.23 12.94
C SER A 240 4.53 14.25 13.15
N TRP A 241 4.80 13.13 13.80
CA TRP A 241 3.75 12.24 14.29
C TRP A 241 2.78 12.92 15.25
N ALA A 242 3.21 13.96 15.99
CA ALA A 242 2.34 14.74 16.84
C ALA A 242 1.26 15.47 16.03
N ALA A 243 1.64 16.08 14.89
CA ALA A 243 0.70 16.75 13.99
C ALA A 243 -0.31 15.77 13.36
N SER A 244 0.13 14.58 12.95
CA SER A 244 -0.75 13.54 12.42
C SER A 244 -1.68 12.99 13.52
N ALA A 245 -1.16 12.73 14.72
CA ALA A 245 -1.94 12.24 15.86
C ALA A 245 -3.05 13.22 16.29
N SER A 246 -2.79 14.53 16.22
CA SER A 246 -3.83 15.55 16.48
C SER A 246 -5.01 15.41 15.54
N LYS A 247 -4.78 15.14 14.24
CA LYS A 247 -5.85 14.92 13.27
C LYS A 247 -6.66 13.65 13.57
N TYR A 248 -6.02 12.59 14.06
CA TYR A 248 -6.73 11.41 14.56
C TYR A 248 -7.55 11.71 15.79
N ALA A 249 -7.00 12.49 16.75
CA ALA A 249 -7.71 12.90 17.94
C ALA A 249 -8.97 13.73 17.61
N GLU A 250 -8.87 14.68 16.66
CA GLU A 250 -10.02 15.46 16.17
C GLU A 250 -11.14 14.57 15.61
N ILE A 251 -10.78 13.52 14.83
CA ILE A 251 -11.76 12.56 14.33
C ILE A 251 -12.41 11.79 15.48
N TYR A 252 -11.62 11.29 16.45
CA TYR A 252 -12.14 10.56 17.60
C TYR A 252 -13.02 11.46 18.48
N GLU A 253 -12.62 12.69 18.77
CA GLU A 253 -13.41 13.66 19.52
C GLU A 253 -14.73 13.97 18.81
N GLY A 254 -14.70 14.16 17.48
CA GLY A 254 -15.89 14.32 16.66
C GLY A 254 -16.84 13.12 16.71
N LEU A 255 -16.30 11.88 16.78
CA LEU A 255 -17.10 10.67 16.96
C LEU A 255 -17.69 10.59 18.38
N TYR A 256 -16.95 10.96 19.39
CA TYR A 256 -17.44 10.99 20.79
C TYR A 256 -18.46 12.09 21.04
N ALA A 257 -18.35 13.22 20.34
CA ALA A 257 -19.29 14.35 20.46
C ALA A 257 -20.66 14.08 19.81
N ARG A 258 -20.85 12.90 19.16
CA ARG A 258 -22.17 12.49 18.66
C ARG A 258 -23.17 12.44 19.81
N SER A 259 -24.39 12.93 19.55
CA SER A 259 -25.48 12.96 20.54
C SER A 259 -25.80 11.54 21.07
N GLU A 260 -26.31 11.45 22.29
CA GLU A 260 -26.80 10.18 22.87
C GLU A 260 -27.80 9.47 21.95
N LYS A 261 -28.57 10.28 21.18
CA LYS A 261 -29.52 9.79 20.19
C LYS A 261 -28.83 9.01 19.05
N ASP A 262 -27.68 9.50 18.54
CA ASP A 262 -26.93 8.83 17.49
C ASP A 262 -26.30 7.54 18.02
N ARG A 263 -25.81 7.55 19.27
CA ARG A 263 -25.31 6.34 19.96
C ARG A 263 -26.41 5.32 20.19
N ALA A 264 -27.63 5.78 20.57
CA ALA A 264 -28.76 4.91 20.76
C ALA A 264 -29.19 4.25 19.44
N GLN A 265 -29.19 5.00 18.33
CA GLN A 265 -29.49 4.45 17.01
C GLN A 265 -28.44 3.41 16.55
N GLU A 266 -27.16 3.68 16.80
CA GLU A 266 -26.09 2.76 16.46
C GLU A 266 -26.15 1.47 17.28
N LEU A 267 -26.51 1.59 18.58
CA LEU A 267 -26.72 0.44 19.46
C LEU A 267 -27.97 -0.35 19.07
N GLU A 268 -29.04 0.33 18.65
CA GLU A 268 -30.26 -0.28 18.15
C GLU A 268 -30.00 -1.03 16.83
N TRP A 269 -29.26 -0.42 15.93
CA TRP A 269 -28.84 -1.06 14.69
C TRP A 269 -27.96 -2.29 14.92
N GLN A 270 -27.01 -2.24 15.87
CA GLN A 270 -26.21 -3.40 16.27
C GLN A 270 -27.08 -4.54 16.81
N LYS A 271 -28.04 -4.21 17.68
CA LYS A 271 -29.00 -5.19 18.20
C LYS A 271 -29.85 -5.83 17.08
N GLU A 272 -30.34 -5.00 16.15
CA GLU A 272 -31.07 -5.53 15.00
C GLU A 272 -30.19 -6.45 14.12
N LEU A 273 -28.91 -6.14 13.98
CA LEU A 273 -27.98 -6.97 13.22
C LEU A 273 -27.73 -8.31 13.92
N GLU A 274 -27.53 -8.29 15.23
CA GLU A 274 -27.38 -9.49 16.06
C GLU A 274 -28.67 -10.35 16.04
N GLU A 275 -29.84 -9.72 16.13
CA GLU A 275 -31.12 -10.42 16.02
C GLU A 275 -31.32 -11.08 14.63
N ARG A 276 -30.94 -10.38 13.56
CA ARG A 276 -30.99 -10.93 12.19
C ARG A 276 -30.04 -12.12 12.03
N GLU A 277 -28.86 -12.03 12.61
CA GLU A 277 -27.88 -13.12 12.56
C GLU A 277 -28.34 -14.32 13.39
N GLN A 278 -28.89 -14.08 14.57
CA GLN A 278 -29.54 -15.14 15.37
C GLN A 278 -30.70 -15.82 14.62
N LYS A 279 -31.61 -15.02 14.04
CA LYS A 279 -32.72 -15.57 13.22
C LYS A 279 -32.22 -16.37 12.03
N ARG A 280 -31.13 -15.95 11.41
CA ARG A 280 -30.51 -16.71 10.30
C ARG A 280 -29.97 -18.05 10.79
N LEU A 281 -29.23 -18.04 11.92
CA LEU A 281 -28.68 -19.25 12.52
C LEU A 281 -29.80 -20.21 12.99
N GLU A 282 -30.87 -19.68 13.59
CA GLU A 282 -32.04 -20.47 13.97
C GLU A 282 -32.76 -21.10 12.76
N ALA A 283 -32.87 -20.33 11.68
CA ALA A 283 -33.44 -20.81 10.43
C ALA A 283 -32.59 -21.91 9.79
N GLU A 284 -31.28 -21.72 9.73
CA GLU A 284 -30.32 -22.75 9.26
C GLU A 284 -30.37 -24.01 10.11
N LEU A 285 -30.42 -23.88 11.44
CA LEU A 285 -30.55 -25.01 12.36
C LEU A 285 -31.91 -25.74 12.14
N ARG A 286 -32.98 -24.97 11.97
CA ARG A 286 -34.32 -25.55 11.72
C ARG A 286 -34.36 -26.35 10.41
N VAL A 287 -33.76 -25.81 9.34
CA VAL A 287 -33.63 -26.54 8.07
C VAL A 287 -32.81 -27.80 8.22
N LYS A 288 -31.69 -27.71 8.95
CA LYS A 288 -30.86 -28.88 9.24
C LYS A 288 -31.61 -29.96 10.00
N LEU A 289 -32.35 -29.60 11.05
CA LEU A 289 -33.17 -30.53 11.83
C LEU A 289 -34.30 -31.15 10.99
N MET A 290 -34.91 -30.39 10.09
CA MET A 290 -35.91 -30.92 9.15
C MET A 290 -35.32 -31.98 8.21
N LEU A 291 -34.15 -31.69 7.62
CA LEU A 291 -33.46 -32.62 6.74
C LEU A 291 -33.03 -33.91 7.47
N GLU A 292 -32.56 -33.79 8.71
CA GLU A 292 -32.24 -34.95 9.55
C GLU A 292 -33.50 -35.78 9.90
N ALA A 293 -34.62 -35.11 10.20
CA ALA A 293 -35.87 -35.79 10.46
C ALA A 293 -36.42 -36.52 9.20
N GLU A 294 -36.39 -35.86 8.04
CA GLU A 294 -36.79 -36.50 6.76
C GLU A 294 -35.88 -37.68 6.40
N ALA A 295 -34.58 -37.58 6.67
CA ALA A 295 -33.64 -38.68 6.44
C ALA A 295 -33.94 -39.87 7.36
N ALA A 296 -34.22 -39.61 8.64
CA ALA A 296 -34.59 -40.64 9.61
C ALA A 296 -35.93 -41.32 9.24
N GLU A 297 -36.90 -40.54 8.75
CA GLU A 297 -38.20 -41.08 8.31
C GLU A 297 -38.07 -41.99 7.07
N ARG A 298 -37.25 -41.58 6.10
CA ARG A 298 -36.92 -42.42 4.91
C ARG A 298 -36.20 -43.71 5.30
N GLU A 299 -35.28 -43.63 6.25
CA GLU A 299 -34.55 -44.79 6.73
C GLU A 299 -35.52 -45.78 7.45
N ALA A 300 -36.42 -45.26 8.29
CA ALA A 300 -37.45 -46.05 8.94
C ALA A 300 -38.43 -46.69 7.95
N GLU A 301 -38.78 -45.97 6.87
CA GLU A 301 -39.65 -46.51 5.80
C GLU A 301 -38.92 -47.61 5.03
N LEU A 302 -37.65 -47.45 4.70
CA LEU A 302 -36.83 -48.49 4.08
C LEU A 302 -36.76 -49.75 4.94
N GLN A 303 -36.52 -49.59 6.26
CA GLN A 303 -36.49 -50.71 7.18
C GLN A 303 -37.84 -51.44 7.26
N ARG A 304 -38.98 -50.71 7.23
CA ARG A 304 -40.32 -51.31 7.18
C ARG A 304 -40.54 -52.09 5.88
N MET A 305 -40.12 -51.55 4.73
CA MET A 305 -40.21 -52.24 3.45
C MET A 305 -39.35 -53.50 3.41
N GLU A 306 -38.14 -53.46 3.94
CA GLU A 306 -37.27 -54.65 4.06
C GLU A 306 -37.88 -55.73 4.98
N ALA A 307 -38.42 -55.29 6.12
CA ALA A 307 -39.11 -56.22 7.05
C ALA A 307 -40.33 -56.87 6.38
N ALA A 308 -41.17 -56.09 5.69
CA ALA A 308 -42.35 -56.63 4.93
C ALA A 308 -41.93 -57.56 3.78
N ALA A 309 -40.82 -57.27 3.09
CA ALA A 309 -40.28 -58.13 2.05
C ALA A 309 -39.78 -59.48 2.64
N LYS A 310 -39.09 -59.44 3.78
CA LYS A 310 -38.66 -60.67 4.51
C LYS A 310 -39.84 -61.51 5.00
N GLU A 311 -40.93 -60.87 5.48
CA GLU A 311 -42.12 -61.56 5.92
C GLU A 311 -42.91 -62.19 4.71
N ALA A 312 -42.99 -61.50 3.57
CA ALA A 312 -43.55 -62.03 2.37
C ALA A 312 -42.75 -63.20 1.79
N GLU A 313 -41.44 -63.19 1.89
CA GLU A 313 -40.54 -64.29 1.51
C GLU A 313 -40.72 -65.52 2.44
N ALA A 314 -40.82 -65.25 3.77
CA ALA A 314 -41.14 -66.32 4.73
C ALA A 314 -42.50 -66.97 4.47
N LYS A 315 -43.52 -66.17 4.23
CA LYS A 315 -44.86 -66.70 3.87
C LYS A 315 -44.86 -67.52 2.57
N LYS A 316 -44.04 -67.13 1.56
CA LYS A 316 -43.84 -67.94 0.34
C LYS A 316 -43.15 -69.29 0.62
N LYS A 317 -42.19 -69.33 1.56
CA LYS A 317 -41.52 -70.59 1.95
C LYS A 317 -42.43 -71.50 2.73
N GLU A 318 -43.44 -71.01 3.45
CA GLU A 318 -44.41 -71.83 4.22
C GLU A 318 -45.48 -72.47 3.34
N THR A 319 -45.79 -71.89 2.21
CA THR A 319 -46.82 -72.42 1.22
C THR A 319 -46.27 -73.52 0.28
N VAL A 320 -44.96 -73.86 0.38
CA VAL A 320 -44.33 -74.91 -0.46
C VAL A 320 -43.94 -76.13 0.44
N LYS A 321 -44.82 -76.58 1.34
CA LYS A 321 -44.71 -77.94 1.90
C LYS A 321 -45.40 -78.96 0.97
N PRO A 322 -44.74 -80.03 0.54
CA PRO A 322 -45.32 -81.02 -0.35
C PRO A 322 -46.40 -81.89 0.37
N LYS A 323 -47.56 -81.97 -0.24
CA LYS A 323 -48.65 -82.92 0.22
C LYS A 323 -48.12 -84.35 0.19
N ALA A 324 -48.09 -84.99 1.36
CA ALA A 324 -47.80 -86.38 1.51
C ALA A 324 -48.93 -87.25 0.81
N LYS A 325 -48.54 -88.20 0.01
CA LYS A 325 -49.43 -89.20 -0.63
C LYS A 325 -49.94 -90.16 0.44
N PRO A 326 -51.24 -90.62 0.32
CA PRO A 326 -51.87 -91.56 1.25
C PRO A 326 -51.29 -92.98 1.07
N ALA A 327 -51.00 -93.63 2.19
CA ALA A 327 -50.53 -94.99 2.25
C ALA A 327 -51.69 -96.00 1.92
N ALA A 328 -51.45 -96.92 1.02
CA ALA A 328 -52.30 -98.04 0.71
C ALA A 328 -52.25 -99.11 1.79
N LYS A 329 -53.44 -99.57 2.20
CA LYS A 329 -53.64 -100.73 3.06
C LYS A 329 -53.28 -102.01 2.33
N THR A 330 -52.43 -102.84 2.89
CA THR A 330 -52.41 -104.27 2.55
C THR A 330 -52.49 -105.14 3.81
N LYS A 331 -53.41 -106.06 3.74
CA LYS A 331 -53.80 -107.04 4.78
C LYS A 331 -52.84 -108.23 4.84
N THR A 332 -52.76 -108.73 6.07
CA THR A 332 -52.70 -110.15 6.41
C THR A 332 -51.43 -110.93 5.98
N ASN A 333 -50.77 -111.71 6.77
CA ASN A 333 -51.32 -112.91 7.54
C ASN A 333 -50.13 -113.55 8.35
N ASN A 334 -50.37 -113.81 9.55
CA ASN A 334 -50.19 -115.11 10.26
C ASN A 334 -49.05 -116.09 9.86
N LYS A 335 -48.17 -116.41 10.73
CA LYS A 335 -48.00 -117.71 11.46
C LYS A 335 -46.61 -117.96 12.05
N LYS A 336 -46.64 -118.32 13.30
CA LYS A 336 -45.92 -119.35 13.97
C LYS A 336 -44.41 -119.52 13.64
N LYS A 337 -43.53 -119.33 14.58
CA LYS A 337 -43.10 -120.26 15.62
C LYS A 337 -42.25 -119.47 16.63
#